data_3a4db809e22b8febeab93ff926c5079a
#
_entry.id   3a4db809e22b8febeab93ff926c5079a
#
_cell.length_a   1.000
_cell.length_b   1.000
_cell.length_c   1.000
_cell.angle_alpha   90.00
_cell.angle_beta   90.00
_cell.angle_gamma   90.00
#
_symmetry.space_group_name_H-M   'P 1'
#
loop_
_entity.id
_entity.type
_entity.pdbx_description
1 polymer ?
#
loop_
_entity_poly.entity_id
_entity_poly.type
_entity_poly.pdbx_seq_one_letter_code
_entity_poly.pdbx_strand_id
1 'polypeptide(L)'
;VGSEMCIRDRIFNICDEISVLRDGSLVMTKECKDTDMNELISAMVGRSLDNRFPPVDNEPGEKILSVQNLSSKYAPKIQNVSFDIRKGEIFGFYGLVGAGRTELLETIFGIRTRAEGNVIYDGKIMNFSSPRDAMDHGFALITEERKANGLFLKGDITFNTTIANMNHYKNGAVLSHDRMVRATAEEIKIMHTKCMGPDDMILSLIHISEP
;
A
#
# COMPACT_ATOMS: atom_id res chain seq x y z
N VAL A 1 -19.73 -3.35 4.20
CA VAL A 1 -18.56 -3.50 5.08
C VAL A 1 -18.02 -2.11 5.30
N GLY A 2 -18.36 -1.50 6.44
CA GLY A 2 -17.81 -0.20 6.82
C GLY A 2 -16.31 -0.32 7.06
N SER A 3 -15.55 0.74 6.80
CA SER A 3 -14.13 0.76 7.14
C SER A 3 -13.97 0.45 8.64
N GLU A 4 -12.90 -0.23 9.02
CA GLU A 4 -12.63 -0.58 10.43
C GLU A 4 -12.66 0.63 11.38
N MET A 5 -12.34 1.82 10.87
CA MET A 5 -12.47 3.09 11.60
C MET A 5 -13.92 3.42 12.01
N CYS A 6 -14.90 3.17 11.12
CA CYS A 6 -16.32 3.39 11.47
C CYS A 6 -16.85 2.36 12.47
N ILE A 7 -16.27 1.15 12.53
CA ILE A 7 -16.64 0.12 13.49
C ILE A 7 -16.20 0.53 14.90
N ARG A 8 -14.98 1.04 15.07
CA ARG A 8 -14.43 1.47 16.36
C ARG A 8 -15.26 2.59 17.00
N ASP A 9 -15.64 3.59 16.22
CA ASP A 9 -16.49 4.69 16.74
C ASP A 9 -17.87 4.20 17.17
N ARG A 10 -18.40 3.14 16.54
CA ARG A 10 -19.68 2.55 16.90
C ARG A 10 -19.62 1.73 18.20
N ILE A 11 -18.49 1.07 18.49
CA ILE A 11 -18.34 0.26 19.69
C ILE A 11 -18.69 1.07 20.96
N PHE A 12 -18.18 2.28 21.08
CA PHE A 12 -18.45 3.17 22.21
C PHE A 12 -19.93 3.60 22.31
N ASN A 13 -20.68 3.54 21.22
CA ASN A 13 -22.08 3.95 21.20
C ASN A 13 -23.06 2.80 21.44
N ILE A 14 -22.64 1.54 21.28
CA ILE A 14 -23.53 0.37 21.29
C ILE A 14 -23.16 -0.69 22.32
N CYS A 15 -21.93 -0.66 22.87
CA CYS A 15 -21.45 -1.67 23.81
C CYS A 15 -21.36 -1.12 25.22
N ASP A 16 -21.66 -1.96 26.20
CA ASP A 16 -21.49 -1.65 27.63
C ASP A 16 -20.05 -1.95 28.07
N GLU A 17 -19.46 -3.03 27.53
CA GLU A 17 -18.14 -3.54 27.87
C GLU A 17 -17.34 -3.89 26.60
N ILE A 18 -16.03 -3.64 26.64
CA ILE A 18 -15.12 -3.94 25.53
C ILE A 18 -14.04 -4.89 26.02
N SER A 19 -13.88 -6.02 25.33
CA SER A 19 -12.74 -6.94 25.48
C SER A 19 -11.83 -6.85 24.27
N VAL A 20 -10.53 -6.68 24.49
CA VAL A 20 -9.49 -6.64 23.47
C VAL A 20 -8.72 -7.95 23.46
N LEU A 21 -8.71 -8.62 22.32
CA LEU A 21 -7.86 -9.78 22.05
C LEU A 21 -6.73 -9.37 21.11
N ARG A 22 -5.53 -9.86 21.38
CA ARG A 22 -4.36 -9.71 20.53
C ARG A 22 -3.54 -10.99 20.55
N ASP A 23 -3.17 -11.49 19.38
CA ASP A 23 -2.38 -12.71 19.20
C ASP A 23 -2.98 -13.92 19.95
N GLY A 24 -4.33 -14.04 19.94
CA GLY A 24 -5.05 -15.11 20.62
C GLY A 24 -5.17 -14.96 22.14
N SER A 25 -4.66 -13.88 22.72
CA SER A 25 -4.67 -13.62 24.16
C SER A 25 -5.58 -12.44 24.52
N LEU A 26 -6.29 -12.55 25.65
CA LEU A 26 -7.06 -11.43 26.19
C LEU A 26 -6.09 -10.40 26.79
N VAL A 27 -6.11 -9.17 26.25
CA VAL A 27 -5.24 -8.08 26.70
C VAL A 27 -5.90 -7.24 27.77
N MET A 28 -7.18 -6.89 27.60
CA MET A 28 -7.96 -6.12 28.57
C MET A 28 -9.45 -6.37 28.41
N THR A 29 -10.19 -6.15 29.49
CA THR A 29 -11.65 -6.02 29.50
C THR A 29 -12.01 -4.82 30.36
N LYS A 30 -12.78 -3.88 29.84
CA LYS A 30 -13.23 -2.67 30.53
C LYS A 30 -14.64 -2.25 30.13
N GLU A 31 -15.35 -1.56 31.00
CA GLU A 31 -16.58 -0.87 30.62
C GLU A 31 -16.28 0.28 29.63
N CYS A 32 -17.17 0.50 28.66
CA CYS A 32 -16.99 1.54 27.66
C CYS A 32 -16.82 2.94 28.24
N LYS A 33 -17.47 3.22 29.37
CA LYS A 33 -17.37 4.51 30.05
C LYS A 33 -16.01 4.77 30.72
N ASP A 34 -15.25 3.70 31.01
CA ASP A 34 -13.98 3.74 31.75
C ASP A 34 -12.75 3.58 30.80
N THR A 35 -12.94 3.61 29.50
CA THR A 35 -11.86 3.53 28.52
C THR A 35 -12.04 4.57 27.41
N ASP A 36 -10.97 4.93 26.76
CA ASP A 36 -10.99 5.82 25.62
C ASP A 36 -10.44 5.15 24.34
N MET A 37 -10.62 5.82 23.20
CA MET A 37 -10.19 5.31 21.90
C MET A 37 -8.67 5.09 21.83
N ASN A 38 -7.87 5.90 22.51
CA ASN A 38 -6.40 5.78 22.45
C ASN A 38 -5.93 4.57 23.27
N GLU A 39 -6.54 4.35 24.43
CA GLU A 39 -6.28 3.17 25.25
C GLU A 39 -6.68 1.89 24.50
N LEU A 40 -7.85 1.89 23.86
CA LEU A 40 -8.33 0.77 23.04
C LEU A 40 -7.34 0.45 21.91
N ILE A 41 -6.91 1.46 21.15
CA ILE A 41 -5.97 1.29 20.05
C ILE A 41 -4.60 0.82 20.57
N SER A 42 -4.12 1.38 21.68
CA SER A 42 -2.86 0.96 22.29
C SER A 42 -2.89 -0.50 22.74
N ALA A 43 -3.99 -0.96 23.29
CA ALA A 43 -4.20 -2.36 23.67
C ALA A 43 -4.21 -3.28 22.43
N MET A 44 -4.87 -2.87 21.34
CA MET A 44 -4.91 -3.63 20.08
C MET A 44 -3.54 -3.72 19.41
N VAL A 45 -2.79 -2.62 19.37
CA VAL A 45 -1.50 -2.53 18.64
C VAL A 45 -0.32 -2.97 19.51
N GLY A 46 -0.43 -2.89 20.84
CA GLY A 46 0.62 -3.31 21.78
C GLY A 46 1.74 -2.29 21.99
N ARG A 47 1.57 -1.06 21.54
CA ARG A 47 2.47 0.06 21.79
C ARG A 47 1.67 1.35 21.97
N SER A 48 2.20 2.29 22.75
CA SER A 48 1.64 3.64 22.81
C SER A 48 1.72 4.30 21.44
N LEU A 49 0.63 4.87 21.00
CA LEU A 49 0.60 5.68 19.77
C LEU A 49 0.69 7.15 20.20
N ASP A 50 1.88 7.57 20.63
CA ASP A 50 2.12 8.94 21.09
C ASP A 50 1.88 9.97 19.96
N ASN A 51 1.93 9.53 18.71
CA ASN A 51 1.63 10.37 17.56
C ASN A 51 0.92 9.55 16.46
N ARG A 52 -0.40 9.51 16.49
CA ARG A 52 -1.24 8.78 15.53
C ARG A 52 -1.09 9.33 14.10
N PHE A 53 -0.85 10.62 14.00
CA PHE A 53 -0.61 11.35 12.77
C PHE A 53 0.62 12.23 12.96
N PRO A 54 1.84 11.72 12.73
CA PRO A 54 3.02 12.56 12.84
C PRO A 54 2.87 13.76 11.89
N PRO A 55 3.23 14.97 12.34
CA PRO A 55 3.20 16.13 11.47
C PRO A 55 4.09 15.85 10.25
N VAL A 56 3.55 16.01 9.07
CA VAL A 56 4.30 15.93 7.82
C VAL A 56 4.65 17.37 7.44
N ASP A 57 5.92 17.70 7.54
CA ASP A 57 6.46 18.96 7.04
C ASP A 57 6.68 18.79 5.52
N ASN A 58 5.61 18.98 4.76
CA ASN A 58 5.60 18.75 3.33
C ASN A 58 4.96 19.95 2.62
N GLU A 59 5.75 20.71 1.90
CA GLU A 59 5.26 21.77 1.03
C GLU A 59 5.10 21.24 -0.40
N PRO A 60 3.85 21.04 -0.88
CA PRO A 60 3.61 20.60 -2.25
C PRO A 60 4.18 21.60 -3.26
N GLY A 61 5.02 21.10 -4.16
CA GLY A 61 5.65 21.89 -5.21
C GLY A 61 4.73 22.15 -6.42
N GLU A 62 5.33 22.20 -7.61
CA GLU A 62 4.62 22.33 -8.88
C GLU A 62 3.82 21.06 -9.23
N LYS A 63 2.85 21.18 -10.14
CA LYS A 63 2.05 20.07 -10.63
C LYS A 63 2.96 19.08 -11.39
N ILE A 64 2.97 17.83 -10.96
CA ILE A 64 3.77 16.76 -11.56
C ILE A 64 2.91 15.76 -12.34
N LEU A 65 1.70 15.46 -11.85
CA LEU A 65 0.75 14.55 -12.50
C LEU A 65 -0.60 15.23 -12.68
N SER A 66 -1.17 15.11 -13.88
CA SER A 66 -2.53 15.56 -14.20
C SER A 66 -3.28 14.42 -14.88
N VAL A 67 -4.38 14.03 -14.31
CA VAL A 67 -5.33 13.08 -14.90
C VAL A 67 -6.54 13.86 -15.39
N GLN A 68 -6.92 13.68 -16.65
CA GLN A 68 -7.97 14.45 -17.31
C GLN A 68 -8.97 13.53 -17.98
N ASN A 69 -10.23 13.61 -17.53
CA ASN A 69 -11.39 12.88 -18.09
C ASN A 69 -11.15 11.38 -18.28
N LEU A 70 -10.40 10.76 -17.35
CA LEU A 70 -9.99 9.36 -17.45
C LEU A 70 -11.17 8.42 -17.31
N SER A 71 -11.32 7.52 -18.26
CA SER A 71 -12.33 6.46 -18.24
C SER A 71 -11.70 5.12 -18.61
N SER A 72 -12.11 4.03 -17.95
CA SER A 72 -11.64 2.67 -18.26
C SER A 72 -12.56 1.96 -19.26
N LYS A 73 -11.99 1.05 -20.06
CA LYS A 73 -12.73 0.36 -21.13
C LYS A 73 -13.64 -0.75 -20.61
N TYR A 74 -13.20 -1.52 -19.60
CA TYR A 74 -13.88 -2.70 -19.13
C TYR A 74 -14.43 -2.53 -17.70
N ALA A 75 -15.47 -3.28 -17.37
CA ALA A 75 -16.08 -3.29 -16.04
C ALA A 75 -15.13 -3.91 -14.98
N PRO A 76 -15.18 -3.46 -13.71
CA PRO A 76 -15.90 -2.28 -13.25
C PRO A 76 -15.30 -1.01 -13.85
N LYS A 77 -16.16 -0.08 -14.31
CA LYS A 77 -15.71 1.13 -15.02
C LYS A 77 -15.55 2.32 -14.08
N ILE A 78 -14.46 3.04 -14.27
CA ILE A 78 -14.35 4.44 -13.88
C ILE A 78 -14.77 5.33 -15.04
N GLN A 79 -15.33 6.49 -14.77
CA GLN A 79 -15.86 7.39 -15.78
C GLN A 79 -15.50 8.84 -15.45
N ASN A 80 -14.88 9.51 -16.42
CA ASN A 80 -14.62 10.94 -16.40
C ASN A 80 -13.93 11.46 -15.13
N VAL A 81 -12.88 10.77 -14.68
CA VAL A 81 -12.12 11.14 -13.48
C VAL A 81 -11.03 12.13 -13.83
N SER A 82 -10.98 13.25 -13.09
CA SER A 82 -9.96 14.29 -13.27
C SER A 82 -9.42 14.73 -11.92
N PHE A 83 -8.09 14.87 -11.80
CA PHE A 83 -7.41 15.42 -10.64
C PHE A 83 -5.96 15.76 -10.99
N ASP A 84 -5.33 16.55 -10.13
CA ASP A 84 -3.93 16.93 -10.24
C ASP A 84 -3.19 16.53 -8.96
N ILE A 85 -1.91 16.14 -9.09
CA ILE A 85 -1.01 15.88 -7.96
C ILE A 85 0.24 16.74 -8.12
N ARG A 86 0.71 17.29 -7.00
CA ARG A 86 1.92 18.11 -6.96
C ARG A 86 3.14 17.30 -6.51
N LYS A 87 4.31 17.76 -6.87
CA LYS A 87 5.57 17.16 -6.44
C LYS A 87 5.67 17.15 -4.91
N GLY A 88 5.95 15.98 -4.33
CA GLY A 88 6.04 15.78 -2.88
C GLY A 88 4.68 15.73 -2.17
N GLU A 89 3.56 15.83 -2.87
CA GLU A 89 2.22 15.78 -2.28
C GLU A 89 1.84 14.35 -1.88
N ILE A 90 1.18 14.22 -0.72
CA ILE A 90 0.46 13.02 -0.31
C ILE A 90 -1.02 13.23 -0.64
N PHE A 91 -1.45 12.65 -1.75
CA PHE A 91 -2.82 12.79 -2.24
C PHE A 91 -3.70 11.59 -1.82
N GLY A 92 -4.84 11.85 -1.18
CA GLY A 92 -5.72 10.81 -0.66
C GLY A 92 -6.94 10.55 -1.55
N PHE A 93 -7.20 9.28 -1.88
CA PHE A 93 -8.46 8.84 -2.48
C PHE A 93 -9.35 8.20 -1.41
N TYR A 94 -10.56 8.72 -1.25
CA TYR A 94 -11.56 8.17 -0.34
C TYR A 94 -12.82 7.75 -1.11
N GLY A 95 -13.49 6.70 -0.63
CA GLY A 95 -14.74 6.21 -1.22
C GLY A 95 -15.17 4.88 -0.63
N LEU A 96 -16.42 4.51 -0.83
CA LEU A 96 -16.97 3.21 -0.42
C LEU A 96 -16.28 2.05 -1.14
N VAL A 97 -16.42 0.86 -0.59
CA VAL A 97 -15.98 -0.38 -1.26
C VAL A 97 -16.69 -0.48 -2.61
N GLY A 98 -15.95 -0.73 -3.68
CA GLY A 98 -16.47 -0.76 -5.05
C GLY A 98 -16.59 0.62 -5.73
N ALA A 99 -16.11 1.70 -5.11
CA ALA A 99 -16.13 3.04 -5.71
C ALA A 99 -15.15 3.24 -6.88
N GLY A 100 -14.34 2.24 -7.22
CA GLY A 100 -13.43 2.30 -8.37
C GLY A 100 -12.05 2.86 -8.08
N ARG A 101 -11.63 2.96 -6.79
CA ARG A 101 -10.30 3.47 -6.41
C ARG A 101 -9.16 2.63 -6.98
N THR A 102 -9.25 1.32 -6.82
CA THR A 102 -8.26 0.35 -7.35
C THR A 102 -8.25 0.39 -8.87
N GLU A 103 -9.41 0.41 -9.50
CA GLU A 103 -9.57 0.48 -10.96
C GLU A 103 -8.97 1.77 -11.54
N LEU A 104 -9.08 2.88 -10.82
CA LEU A 104 -8.47 4.15 -11.21
C LEU A 104 -6.95 4.04 -11.24
N LEU A 105 -6.35 3.56 -10.15
CA LEU A 105 -4.89 3.41 -10.05
C LEU A 105 -4.36 2.39 -11.06
N GLU A 106 -5.05 1.26 -11.24
CA GLU A 106 -4.71 0.25 -12.25
C GLU A 106 -4.80 0.79 -13.68
N THR A 107 -5.75 1.69 -13.96
CA THR A 107 -5.88 2.32 -15.28
C THR A 107 -4.73 3.31 -15.53
N ILE A 108 -4.34 4.10 -14.53
CA ILE A 108 -3.19 4.99 -14.61
C ILE A 108 -1.89 4.20 -14.82
N PHE A 109 -1.76 3.09 -14.11
CA PHE A 109 -0.55 2.24 -14.14
C PHE A 109 -0.47 1.32 -15.38
N GLY A 110 -1.49 1.30 -16.25
CA GLY A 110 -1.49 0.50 -17.47
C GLY A 110 -1.84 -0.99 -17.28
N ILE A 111 -2.38 -1.38 -16.12
CA ILE A 111 -2.96 -2.73 -15.91
C ILE A 111 -4.29 -2.83 -16.62
N ARG A 112 -5.14 -1.79 -16.48
CA ARG A 112 -6.44 -1.71 -17.16
C ARG A 112 -6.36 -0.83 -18.40
N THR A 113 -7.07 -1.24 -19.43
CA THR A 113 -7.16 -0.48 -20.69
C THR A 113 -7.94 0.82 -20.47
N ARG A 114 -7.31 1.94 -20.79
CA ARG A 114 -7.95 3.25 -20.87
C ARG A 114 -8.90 3.29 -22.06
N ALA A 115 -10.09 3.86 -21.87
CA ALA A 115 -11.04 4.13 -22.94
C ALA A 115 -10.87 5.57 -23.46
N GLU A 116 -10.82 6.53 -22.53
CA GLU A 116 -10.77 7.97 -22.81
C GLU A 116 -9.93 8.70 -21.75
N GLY A 117 -9.58 9.93 -22.06
CA GLY A 117 -8.86 10.82 -21.17
C GLY A 117 -7.35 10.73 -21.30
N ASN A 118 -6.64 11.54 -20.54
CA ASN A 118 -5.20 11.64 -20.57
C ASN A 118 -4.59 11.52 -19.16
N VAL A 119 -3.41 10.92 -19.10
CA VAL A 119 -2.51 10.97 -17.96
C VAL A 119 -1.31 11.80 -18.39
N ILE A 120 -1.05 12.92 -17.75
CA ILE A 120 0.03 13.84 -18.08
C ILE A 120 1.01 13.82 -16.90
N TYR A 121 2.25 13.43 -17.14
CA TYR A 121 3.31 13.41 -16.16
C TYR A 121 4.48 14.28 -16.63
N ASP A 122 4.91 15.21 -15.77
CA ASP A 122 5.96 16.19 -16.10
C ASP A 122 5.72 16.89 -17.45
N GLY A 123 4.48 17.33 -17.68
CA GLY A 123 4.07 18.02 -18.90
C GLY A 123 3.92 17.13 -20.14
N LYS A 124 4.17 15.84 -20.07
CA LYS A 124 4.09 14.88 -21.19
C LYS A 124 2.89 13.97 -21.04
N ILE A 125 2.18 13.73 -22.15
CA ILE A 125 1.07 12.75 -22.18
C ILE A 125 1.68 11.35 -22.11
N MET A 126 1.28 10.59 -21.08
CA MET A 126 1.66 9.20 -20.87
C MET A 126 0.61 8.26 -21.46
N ASN A 127 1.07 7.25 -22.15
CA ASN A 127 0.22 6.21 -22.70
C ASN A 127 0.80 4.83 -22.39
N PHE A 128 0.73 4.46 -21.12
CA PHE A 128 1.28 3.19 -20.66
C PHE A 128 0.51 2.02 -21.27
N SER A 129 1.21 1.19 -22.00
CA SER A 129 0.70 -0.03 -22.64
C SER A 129 0.77 -1.24 -21.72
N SER A 130 1.53 -1.13 -20.62
CA SER A 130 1.76 -2.19 -19.65
C SER A 130 2.25 -1.62 -18.31
N PRO A 131 2.16 -2.38 -17.21
CA PRO A 131 2.78 -2.02 -15.93
C PRO A 131 4.28 -1.77 -16.04
N ARG A 132 4.96 -2.54 -16.86
CA ARG A 132 6.40 -2.37 -17.08
C ARG A 132 6.75 -1.00 -17.67
N ASP A 133 5.97 -0.54 -18.62
CA ASP A 133 6.11 0.78 -19.23
C ASP A 133 5.93 1.90 -18.18
N ALA A 134 4.91 1.80 -17.31
CA ALA A 134 4.73 2.73 -16.20
C ALA A 134 5.93 2.73 -15.24
N MET A 135 6.44 1.55 -14.87
CA MET A 135 7.61 1.41 -14.00
C MET A 135 8.87 2.04 -14.60
N ASP A 136 9.10 1.88 -15.88
CA ASP A 136 10.25 2.46 -16.57
C ASP A 136 10.17 4.01 -16.62
N HIS A 137 8.97 4.59 -16.37
CA HIS A 137 8.74 6.03 -16.18
C HIS A 137 8.69 6.48 -14.72
N GLY A 138 9.05 5.60 -13.77
CA GLY A 138 9.16 5.92 -12.35
C GLY A 138 7.86 5.77 -11.56
N PHE A 139 6.82 5.18 -12.14
CA PHE A 139 5.59 4.84 -11.40
C PHE A 139 5.77 3.52 -10.65
N ALA A 140 5.17 3.43 -9.46
CA ALA A 140 5.07 2.19 -8.70
C ALA A 140 3.65 2.02 -8.17
N LEU A 141 3.19 0.78 -8.07
CA LEU A 141 1.87 0.44 -7.55
C LEU A 141 2.01 -0.61 -6.44
N ILE A 142 1.48 -0.28 -5.26
CA ILE A 142 1.32 -1.23 -4.16
C ILE A 142 -0.13 -1.70 -4.19
N THR A 143 -0.33 -3.01 -4.34
CA THR A 143 -1.66 -3.61 -4.46
C THR A 143 -2.31 -3.84 -3.10
N GLU A 144 -3.64 -3.76 -3.03
CA GLU A 144 -4.42 -4.05 -1.82
C GLU A 144 -4.34 -5.54 -1.46
N GLU A 145 -4.51 -6.43 -2.44
CA GLU A 145 -4.45 -7.87 -2.29
C GLU A 145 -3.00 -8.40 -2.38
N ARG A 146 -2.30 -8.39 -1.25
CA ARG A 146 -0.91 -8.82 -1.18
C ARG A 146 -0.69 -10.25 -1.67
N LYS A 147 -1.54 -11.20 -1.23
CA LYS A 147 -1.39 -12.63 -1.57
C LYS A 147 -1.67 -12.93 -3.03
N ALA A 148 -2.63 -12.24 -3.63
CA ALA A 148 -3.03 -12.49 -5.02
C ALA A 148 -2.17 -11.74 -6.04
N ASN A 149 -1.85 -10.47 -5.75
CA ASN A 149 -1.30 -9.56 -6.76
C ASN A 149 0.01 -8.88 -6.35
N GLY A 150 0.40 -8.97 -5.07
CA GLY A 150 1.54 -8.22 -4.54
C GLY A 150 2.79 -9.06 -4.27
N LEU A 151 2.66 -10.38 -4.13
CA LEU A 151 3.76 -11.24 -3.71
C LEU A 151 3.83 -12.52 -4.54
N PHE A 152 5.06 -12.93 -4.85
CA PHE A 152 5.34 -14.26 -5.38
C PHE A 152 5.54 -15.23 -4.23
N LEU A 153 4.47 -15.92 -3.83
CA LEU A 153 4.41 -16.71 -2.59
C LEU A 153 5.40 -17.87 -2.50
N LYS A 154 5.89 -18.36 -3.64
CA LYS A 154 6.90 -19.44 -3.72
C LYS A 154 8.34 -18.93 -3.70
N GLY A 155 8.54 -17.60 -3.66
CA GLY A 155 9.85 -16.97 -3.60
C GLY A 155 10.24 -16.58 -2.17
N ASP A 156 11.52 -16.37 -1.99
CA ASP A 156 12.10 -15.77 -0.79
C ASP A 156 11.93 -14.24 -0.76
N ILE A 157 12.37 -13.61 0.30
CA ILE A 157 12.33 -12.15 0.44
C ILE A 157 13.20 -11.49 -0.63
N THR A 158 14.37 -12.04 -0.92
CA THR A 158 15.28 -11.53 -1.96
C THR A 158 14.61 -11.45 -3.31
N PHE A 159 13.96 -12.53 -3.74
CA PHE A 159 13.24 -12.57 -5.01
C PHE A 159 12.11 -11.53 -5.05
N ASN A 160 11.28 -11.48 -4.00
CA ASN A 160 10.16 -10.55 -3.94
C ASN A 160 10.59 -9.08 -3.90
N THR A 161 11.68 -8.76 -3.21
CA THR A 161 12.23 -7.40 -3.14
C THR A 161 12.79 -6.93 -4.49
N THR A 162 13.38 -7.84 -5.26
CA THR A 162 14.16 -7.49 -6.45
C THR A 162 13.45 -7.73 -7.78
N ILE A 163 12.37 -8.55 -7.80
CA ILE A 163 11.67 -8.96 -9.03
C ILE A 163 11.22 -7.78 -9.90
N ALA A 164 10.74 -6.70 -9.29
CA ALA A 164 10.27 -5.51 -10.00
C ALA A 164 11.40 -4.79 -10.75
N ASN A 165 12.65 -4.93 -10.28
CA ASN A 165 13.81 -4.20 -10.81
C ASN A 165 15.02 -5.10 -11.08
N MET A 166 14.82 -6.31 -11.58
CA MET A 166 15.87 -7.29 -11.81
C MET A 166 17.00 -6.79 -12.73
N ASN A 167 16.68 -5.89 -13.66
CA ASN A 167 17.68 -5.32 -14.58
C ASN A 167 18.79 -4.55 -13.84
N HIS A 168 18.49 -3.96 -12.69
CA HIS A 168 19.45 -3.26 -11.85
C HIS A 168 20.54 -4.19 -11.27
N TYR A 169 20.19 -5.47 -11.09
CA TYR A 169 21.07 -6.47 -10.46
C TYR A 169 21.85 -7.32 -11.48
N LYS A 170 21.76 -6.99 -12.77
CA LYS A 170 22.53 -7.67 -13.81
C LYS A 170 24.00 -7.27 -13.76
N ASN A 171 24.86 -8.26 -14.01
CA ASN A 171 26.27 -8.09 -14.35
C ASN A 171 26.45 -8.62 -15.79
N GLY A 172 26.38 -7.73 -16.78
CA GLY A 172 26.24 -8.12 -18.17
C GLY A 172 24.91 -8.82 -18.46
N ALA A 173 24.95 -10.06 -18.93
CA ALA A 173 23.75 -10.86 -19.24
C ALA A 173 23.23 -11.69 -18.06
N VAL A 174 23.97 -11.77 -16.95
CA VAL A 174 23.67 -12.65 -15.81
C VAL A 174 23.21 -11.83 -14.60
N LEU A 175 22.19 -12.32 -13.89
CA LEU A 175 21.76 -11.76 -12.61
C LEU A 175 22.81 -12.09 -11.53
N SER A 176 23.19 -11.08 -10.74
CA SER A 176 24.07 -11.23 -9.61
C SER A 176 23.25 -11.46 -8.31
N HIS A 177 23.16 -12.69 -7.88
CA HIS A 177 22.48 -13.06 -6.64
C HIS A 177 23.05 -12.32 -5.42
N ASP A 178 24.37 -12.19 -5.32
CA ASP A 178 25.02 -11.46 -4.22
C ASP A 178 24.59 -9.99 -4.14
N ARG A 179 24.39 -9.34 -5.28
CA ARG A 179 23.90 -7.95 -5.31
C ARG A 179 22.44 -7.88 -4.86
N MET A 180 21.61 -8.83 -5.26
CA MET A 180 20.21 -8.92 -4.84
C MET A 180 20.12 -9.12 -3.33
N VAL A 181 20.85 -10.08 -2.76
CA VAL A 181 20.88 -10.38 -1.32
C VAL A 181 21.34 -9.15 -0.52
N ARG A 182 22.42 -8.47 -0.94
CA ARG A 182 22.91 -7.26 -0.24
C ARG A 182 21.87 -6.14 -0.24
N ALA A 183 21.27 -5.85 -1.38
CA ALA A 183 20.23 -4.84 -1.46
C ALA A 183 19.02 -5.18 -0.58
N THR A 184 18.59 -6.44 -0.60
CA THR A 184 17.50 -6.91 0.25
C THR A 184 17.83 -6.79 1.73
N ALA A 185 19.06 -7.11 2.15
CA ALA A 185 19.49 -6.95 3.53
C ALA A 185 19.51 -5.49 4.00
N GLU A 186 19.79 -4.54 3.11
CA GLU A 186 19.67 -3.11 3.38
C GLU A 186 18.21 -2.69 3.54
N GLU A 187 17.33 -3.11 2.64
CA GLU A 187 15.89 -2.81 2.72
C GLU A 187 15.23 -3.40 3.97
N ILE A 188 15.60 -4.63 4.36
CA ILE A 188 15.14 -5.25 5.62
C ILE A 188 15.48 -4.35 6.83
N LYS A 189 16.67 -3.74 6.87
CA LYS A 189 17.07 -2.82 7.94
C LYS A 189 16.29 -1.52 7.90
N ILE A 190 16.16 -0.92 6.72
CA ILE A 190 15.43 0.36 6.53
C ILE A 190 13.96 0.22 6.93
N MET A 191 13.32 -0.87 6.48
CA MET A 191 11.90 -1.12 6.71
C MET A 191 11.62 -1.79 8.06
N HIS A 192 12.66 -2.12 8.85
CA HIS A 192 12.56 -2.86 10.11
C HIS A 192 11.74 -4.16 9.96
N THR A 193 11.95 -4.89 8.84
CA THR A 193 11.21 -6.11 8.54
C THR A 193 11.57 -7.23 9.50
N LYS A 194 10.57 -7.84 10.15
CA LYS A 194 10.78 -8.97 11.07
C LYS A 194 10.97 -10.25 10.26
N CYS A 195 12.20 -10.69 10.08
CA CYS A 195 12.58 -11.93 9.41
C CYS A 195 13.94 -12.40 9.94
N MET A 196 14.32 -13.63 9.63
CA MET A 196 15.65 -14.15 9.98
C MET A 196 16.72 -13.72 8.97
N GLY A 197 16.32 -13.47 7.73
CA GLY A 197 17.22 -12.99 6.70
C GLY A 197 16.60 -12.88 5.29
N PRO A 198 17.40 -12.46 4.31
CA PRO A 198 16.96 -12.29 2.92
C PRO A 198 16.44 -13.56 2.25
N ASP A 199 16.91 -14.72 2.68
CA ASP A 199 16.59 -16.04 2.10
C ASP A 199 15.32 -16.65 2.73
N ASP A 200 14.69 -15.99 3.70
CA ASP A 200 13.43 -16.46 4.27
C ASP A 200 12.32 -16.48 3.21
N MET A 201 11.54 -17.55 3.24
CA MET A 201 10.37 -17.66 2.37
C MET A 201 9.33 -16.60 2.73
N ILE A 202 8.79 -15.92 1.72
CA ILE A 202 7.83 -14.82 1.93
C ILE A 202 6.57 -15.25 2.70
N LEU A 203 6.17 -16.51 2.60
CA LEU A 203 5.05 -17.08 3.34
C LEU A 203 5.24 -17.00 4.86
N SER A 204 6.48 -17.09 5.35
CA SER A 204 6.77 -16.98 6.79
C SER A 204 6.45 -15.56 7.31
N LEU A 205 6.70 -14.52 6.52
CA LEU A 205 6.36 -13.14 6.86
C LEU A 205 4.86 -12.89 6.92
N ILE A 206 4.08 -13.52 6.05
CA ILE A 206 2.62 -13.37 6.02
C ILE A 206 2.02 -13.93 7.31
N HIS A 207 2.51 -15.05 7.80
CA HIS A 207 2.03 -15.65 9.05
C HIS A 207 2.46 -14.87 10.30
N ILE A 208 3.57 -14.14 10.24
CA ILE A 208 4.02 -13.27 11.34
C ILE A 208 3.24 -11.95 11.37
N SER A 209 2.74 -11.49 10.23
CA SER A 209 2.05 -10.20 10.08
C SER A 209 0.51 -10.29 10.11
N GLU A 210 -0.04 -11.48 10.14
CA GLU A 210 -1.49 -11.67 10.36
C GLU A 210 -1.73 -11.69 11.88
N PRO A 211 -2.58 -10.78 12.41
CA PRO A 211 -2.99 -10.80 13.81
C PRO A 211 -3.86 -12.02 14.15
#